data_ab10f86ccef4e3b14ab2a1d6606d2a70
#
_entry.id   ab10f86ccef4e3b14ab2a1d6606d2a70
#
_cell.length_a   1.000
_cell.length_b   1.000
_cell.length_c   1.000
_cell.angle_alpha   90.00
_cell.angle_beta   90.00
_cell.angle_gamma   90.00
#
_symmetry.space_group_name_H-M   'P 1'
#
loop_
_entity.id
_entity.type
_entity.pdbx_description
1 polymer ?
#
loop_
_entity_poly.entity_id
_entity_poly.type
_entity_poly.pdbx_seq_one_letter_code
_entity_poly.pdbx_strand_id
1 'polypeptide(L)'
;PYICKMIADAGGGLAVAYDATTVDEMDEVLKITGFPAIERKARGHNLNERTMALKYCEENGLDYHTQNIVIAHMGGGSTVALHRHGQIADMISDDIQQFSPTRCGGVPAYDLARYVKASDMTIDELLALMNRKSGLYGHLGTTDMVEIEARIAAGDAKADMVLEAMCIGVAKAIGELATVVCGKLDHII
;
A
#
# COMPACT_ATOMS: atom_id res chain seq x y z
N PRO A 1 -5.29 10.29 -17.56
CA PRO A 1 -4.83 11.61 -18.05
C PRO A 1 -5.30 11.92 -19.49
N TYR A 2 -5.11 10.98 -20.46
CA TYR A 2 -5.39 11.24 -21.87
C TYR A 2 -6.87 11.59 -22.15
N ILE A 3 -7.81 10.81 -21.59
CA ILE A 3 -9.26 11.06 -21.75
C ILE A 3 -9.65 12.42 -21.15
N CYS A 4 -9.16 12.73 -19.94
CA CYS A 4 -9.44 14.02 -19.30
C CYS A 4 -8.92 15.18 -20.15
N LYS A 5 -7.73 15.04 -20.76
CA LYS A 5 -7.18 16.03 -21.66
C LYS A 5 -8.06 16.21 -22.91
N MET A 6 -8.51 15.13 -23.54
CA MET A 6 -9.39 15.21 -24.71
C MET A 6 -10.70 15.93 -24.40
N ILE A 7 -11.31 15.66 -23.24
CA ILE A 7 -12.55 16.33 -22.81
C ILE A 7 -12.28 17.83 -22.58
N ALA A 8 -11.19 18.15 -21.89
CA ALA A 8 -10.82 19.54 -21.63
C ALA A 8 -10.53 20.31 -22.92
N ASP A 9 -9.78 19.72 -23.86
CA ASP A 9 -9.46 20.33 -25.16
C ASP A 9 -10.74 20.58 -25.97
N ALA A 10 -11.70 19.64 -25.98
CA ALA A 10 -12.96 19.78 -26.70
C ALA A 10 -13.88 20.84 -26.07
N GLY A 11 -13.84 21.01 -24.75
CA GLY A 11 -14.66 21.97 -23.99
C GLY A 11 -13.99 23.33 -23.76
N GLY A 12 -12.73 23.53 -24.19
CA GLY A 12 -11.96 24.75 -23.92
C GLY A 12 -11.58 24.92 -22.43
N GLY A 13 -11.53 23.82 -21.67
CA GLY A 13 -11.26 23.80 -20.24
C GLY A 13 -9.84 23.33 -19.89
N LEU A 14 -9.58 23.20 -18.57
CA LEU A 14 -8.35 22.66 -18.01
C LEU A 14 -8.61 21.25 -17.45
N ALA A 15 -7.76 20.29 -17.80
CA ALA A 15 -7.76 18.97 -17.18
C ALA A 15 -6.81 18.96 -15.98
N VAL A 16 -7.33 18.60 -14.79
CA VAL A 16 -6.55 18.49 -13.57
C VAL A 16 -6.78 17.09 -12.97
N ALA A 17 -5.71 16.44 -12.56
CA ALA A 17 -5.78 15.19 -11.80
C ALA A 17 -5.17 15.45 -10.41
N TYR A 18 -5.95 15.23 -9.37
CA TYR A 18 -5.51 15.36 -7.98
C TYR A 18 -5.02 14.01 -7.45
N ASP A 19 -3.91 14.04 -6.71
CA ASP A 19 -3.36 12.90 -5.96
C ASP A 19 -3.40 11.57 -6.74
N ALA A 20 -2.99 11.61 -8.01
CA ALA A 20 -2.86 10.39 -8.80
C ALA A 20 -1.92 9.39 -8.12
N THR A 21 -2.12 8.10 -8.38
CA THR A 21 -1.30 7.00 -7.80
C THR A 21 0.20 7.09 -8.08
N THR A 22 0.59 8.01 -8.94
CA THR A 22 1.99 8.27 -9.35
C THR A 22 2.51 9.63 -8.88
N VAL A 23 1.74 10.35 -8.07
CA VAL A 23 2.23 11.56 -7.40
C VAL A 23 3.28 11.12 -6.39
N ASP A 24 4.46 11.67 -6.48
CA ASP A 24 5.61 11.31 -5.68
C ASP A 24 6.07 12.52 -4.85
N GLU A 25 5.75 12.48 -3.55
CA GLU A 25 6.16 13.47 -2.57
C GLU A 25 7.15 12.86 -1.55
N MET A 26 7.55 11.60 -1.75
CA MET A 26 8.47 10.91 -0.82
C MET A 26 9.81 11.64 -0.74
N ASP A 27 10.38 11.65 0.46
CA ASP A 27 11.74 12.14 0.67
C ASP A 27 12.73 11.33 -0.19
N GLU A 28 13.63 12.02 -0.88
CA GLU A 28 14.60 11.39 -1.79
C GLU A 28 15.47 10.32 -1.10
N VAL A 29 15.84 10.53 0.17
CA VAL A 29 16.62 9.56 0.94
C VAL A 29 15.88 8.25 1.17
N LEU A 30 14.56 8.27 1.23
CA LEU A 30 13.71 7.10 1.47
C LEU A 30 13.45 6.29 0.19
N LYS A 31 13.80 6.83 -0.98
CA LYS A 31 13.71 6.12 -2.28
C LYS A 31 14.89 5.20 -2.53
N ILE A 32 16.01 5.42 -1.85
CA ILE A 32 17.25 4.66 -2.06
C ILE A 32 17.09 3.24 -1.54
N THR A 33 17.37 2.27 -2.41
CA THR A 33 17.48 0.85 -2.03
C THR A 33 18.94 0.40 -2.01
N GLY A 34 19.20 -0.77 -1.44
CA GLY A 34 20.52 -1.40 -1.49
C GLY A 34 20.91 -1.91 -2.89
N PHE A 35 20.00 -1.85 -3.89
CA PHE A 35 20.26 -2.23 -5.27
C PHE A 35 20.19 -1.00 -6.17
N PRO A 36 21.33 -0.45 -6.64
CA PRO A 36 21.37 0.87 -7.28
C PRO A 36 20.52 1.05 -8.55
N ALA A 37 20.14 -0.06 -9.19
CA ALA A 37 19.31 -0.03 -10.40
C ALA A 37 17.80 0.04 -10.09
N ILE A 38 17.40 -0.05 -8.81
CA ILE A 38 16.01 -0.05 -8.37
C ILE A 38 15.83 0.97 -7.27
N GLU A 39 14.92 1.91 -7.48
CA GLU A 39 14.48 2.88 -6.49
C GLU A 39 13.06 2.54 -6.02
N ARG A 40 12.76 2.84 -4.75
CA ARG A 40 11.38 2.86 -4.26
C ARG A 40 10.61 3.97 -4.97
N LYS A 41 9.35 3.72 -5.25
CA LYS A 41 8.47 4.70 -5.90
C LYS A 41 7.22 4.89 -5.06
N ALA A 42 6.76 6.12 -4.98
CA ALA A 42 5.47 6.45 -4.40
C ALA A 42 4.34 5.87 -5.28
N ARG A 43 3.87 4.67 -4.93
CA ARG A 43 2.75 4.01 -5.59
C ARG A 43 1.74 3.59 -4.55
N GLY A 44 0.71 4.41 -4.37
CA GLY A 44 -0.27 4.18 -3.33
C GLY A 44 -1.65 4.74 -3.66
N HIS A 45 -2.52 4.67 -2.69
CA HIS A 45 -3.90 5.17 -2.77
C HIS A 45 -3.98 6.66 -2.37
N ASN A 46 -3.04 7.47 -2.90
CA ASN A 46 -2.75 8.86 -2.51
C ASN A 46 -4.01 9.72 -2.33
N LEU A 47 -4.95 9.66 -3.28
CA LEU A 47 -6.19 10.44 -3.22
C LEU A 47 -7.04 10.07 -1.99
N ASN A 48 -7.22 8.77 -1.73
CA ASN A 48 -8.00 8.32 -0.59
C ASN A 48 -7.28 8.67 0.72
N GLU A 49 -6.00 8.39 0.82
CA GLU A 49 -5.19 8.64 2.01
C GLU A 49 -5.17 10.14 2.38
N ARG A 50 -4.91 11.02 1.40
CA ARG A 50 -4.93 12.46 1.63
C ARG A 50 -6.33 12.96 2.00
N THR A 51 -7.37 12.46 1.32
CA THR A 51 -8.74 12.84 1.63
C THR A 51 -9.12 12.46 3.06
N MET A 52 -8.73 11.26 3.51
CA MET A 52 -9.00 10.81 4.87
C MET A 52 -8.21 11.62 5.91
N ALA A 53 -6.94 11.95 5.64
CA ALA A 53 -6.14 12.80 6.51
C ALA A 53 -6.75 14.21 6.66
N LEU A 54 -7.11 14.83 5.54
CA LEU A 54 -7.74 16.16 5.53
C LEU A 54 -9.08 16.15 6.27
N LYS A 55 -9.94 15.17 5.96
CA LYS A 55 -11.26 15.03 6.60
C LYS A 55 -11.12 14.83 8.12
N TYR A 56 -10.22 13.96 8.55
CA TYR A 56 -9.96 13.73 9.97
C TYR A 56 -9.50 15.02 10.68
N CYS A 57 -8.59 15.77 10.07
CA CYS A 57 -8.11 17.04 10.63
C CYS A 57 -9.24 18.07 10.71
N GLU A 58 -10.06 18.21 9.67
CA GLU A 58 -11.21 19.12 9.65
C GLU A 58 -12.22 18.77 10.76
N GLU A 59 -12.60 17.51 10.90
CA GLU A 59 -13.56 17.04 11.90
C GLU A 59 -13.06 17.21 13.35
N ASN A 60 -11.74 17.25 13.56
CA ASN A 60 -11.13 17.38 14.87
C ASN A 60 -10.52 18.79 15.14
N GLY A 61 -10.71 19.75 14.24
CA GLY A 61 -10.20 21.11 14.38
C GLY A 61 -8.66 21.19 14.37
N LEU A 62 -8.00 20.27 13.63
CA LEU A 62 -6.55 20.18 13.50
C LEU A 62 -6.09 20.80 12.17
N ASP A 63 -4.87 21.32 12.15
CA ASP A 63 -4.21 21.74 10.93
C ASP A 63 -3.39 20.57 10.35
N TYR A 64 -3.81 20.03 9.22
CA TYR A 64 -3.13 18.94 8.50
C TYR A 64 -1.64 19.22 8.24
N HIS A 65 -1.28 20.48 8.02
CA HIS A 65 0.10 20.89 7.76
C HIS A 65 1.01 20.92 9.01
N THR A 66 0.46 20.60 10.17
CA THR A 66 1.23 20.52 11.42
C THR A 66 1.30 19.12 12.01
N GLN A 67 0.58 18.15 11.42
CA GLN A 67 0.45 16.80 11.95
C GLN A 67 1.38 15.79 11.27
N ASN A 68 1.74 14.75 12.02
CA ASN A 68 2.32 13.50 11.53
C ASN A 68 1.25 12.40 11.64
N ILE A 69 0.69 12.00 10.52
CA ILE A 69 -0.42 11.04 10.46
C ILE A 69 0.00 9.83 9.65
N VAL A 70 -0.25 8.63 10.17
CA VAL A 70 -0.18 7.41 9.37
C VAL A 70 -1.59 7.01 8.94
N ILE A 71 -1.78 6.82 7.65
CA ILE A 71 -3.02 6.32 7.06
C ILE A 71 -2.79 4.89 6.57
N ALA A 72 -3.63 3.95 7.02
CA ALA A 72 -3.62 2.57 6.54
C ALA A 72 -4.83 2.32 5.64
N HIS A 73 -4.64 2.50 4.33
CA HIS A 73 -5.66 2.12 3.35
C HIS A 73 -5.63 0.61 3.14
N MET A 74 -6.73 -0.06 3.49
CA MET A 74 -6.88 -1.51 3.36
C MET A 74 -8.07 -1.85 2.47
N GLY A 75 -7.79 -2.29 1.25
CA GLY A 75 -8.78 -2.70 0.25
C GLY A 75 -8.33 -3.98 -0.44
N GLY A 76 -8.69 -4.18 -1.73
CA GLY A 76 -8.14 -5.27 -2.55
C GLY A 76 -6.61 -5.18 -2.70
N GLY A 77 -6.06 -3.95 -2.69
CA GLY A 77 -4.67 -3.61 -2.44
C GLY A 77 -4.56 -2.81 -1.14
N SER A 78 -3.36 -2.74 -0.56
CA SER A 78 -3.10 -2.03 0.69
C SER A 78 -1.94 -1.06 0.55
N THR A 79 -2.08 0.11 1.17
CA THR A 79 -0.99 1.07 1.32
C THR A 79 -1.04 1.65 2.73
N VAL A 80 0.12 1.78 3.35
CA VAL A 80 0.30 2.51 4.60
C VAL A 80 1.19 3.70 4.29
N ALA A 81 0.71 4.92 4.51
CA ALA A 81 1.41 6.14 4.15
C ALA A 81 1.60 7.05 5.36
N LEU A 82 2.79 7.66 5.45
CA LEU A 82 3.10 8.71 6.42
C LEU A 82 2.84 10.07 5.79
N HIS A 83 1.87 10.77 6.33
CA HIS A 83 1.64 12.18 6.06
C HIS A 83 2.37 13.02 7.11
N ARG A 84 3.41 13.73 6.69
CA ARG A 84 4.21 14.60 7.54
C ARG A 84 4.03 16.04 7.11
N HIS A 85 3.40 16.84 7.96
CA HIS A 85 3.19 18.27 7.74
C HIS A 85 2.62 18.62 6.36
N GLY A 86 1.60 17.87 5.93
CA GLY A 86 0.89 18.11 4.66
C GLY A 86 1.46 17.39 3.44
N GLN A 87 2.54 16.60 3.56
CA GLN A 87 3.15 15.82 2.47
C GLN A 87 3.09 14.33 2.75
N ILE A 88 2.93 13.52 1.73
CA ILE A 88 3.12 12.07 1.80
C ILE A 88 4.63 11.79 1.77
N ALA A 89 5.26 11.82 2.95
CA ALA A 89 6.72 11.78 3.10
C ALA A 89 7.30 10.38 2.85
N ASP A 90 6.55 9.33 3.16
CA ASP A 90 6.91 7.93 2.89
C ASP A 90 5.65 7.07 2.77
N MET A 91 5.77 5.93 2.09
CA MET A 91 4.68 4.96 2.00
C MET A 91 5.21 3.54 1.83
N ILE A 92 4.44 2.60 2.32
CA ILE A 92 4.67 1.17 2.19
C ILE A 92 3.44 0.54 1.54
N SER A 93 3.60 0.11 0.31
CA SER A 93 2.56 -0.57 -0.45
C SER A 93 2.72 -2.08 -0.40
N ASP A 94 1.70 -2.79 -0.84
CA ASP A 94 1.65 -4.25 -0.86
C ASP A 94 2.49 -4.91 -1.97
N ASP A 95 3.38 -4.17 -2.57
CA ASP A 95 4.48 -4.67 -3.42
C ASP A 95 5.84 -4.62 -2.71
N ILE A 96 5.91 -3.99 -1.52
CA ILE A 96 7.17 -3.78 -0.78
C ILE A 96 7.22 -4.64 0.50
N GLN A 97 6.14 -4.68 1.30
CA GLN A 97 6.20 -5.31 2.62
C GLN A 97 4.97 -6.15 2.97
N GLN A 98 3.88 -5.54 3.42
CA GLN A 98 2.67 -6.30 3.79
C GLN A 98 2.01 -6.89 2.55
N PHE A 99 1.50 -8.10 2.66
CA PHE A 99 0.63 -8.63 1.62
C PHE A 99 -0.81 -8.12 1.82
N SER A 100 -1.58 -8.11 0.73
CA SER A 100 -2.98 -7.70 0.72
C SER A 100 -3.89 -8.87 0.33
N PRO A 101 -5.21 -8.69 0.23
CA PRO A 101 -6.09 -9.78 -0.17
C PRO A 101 -5.69 -10.54 -1.44
N THR A 102 -5.09 -9.89 -2.44
CA THR A 102 -4.71 -10.54 -3.71
C THR A 102 -3.24 -10.47 -4.07
N ARG A 103 -2.43 -9.64 -3.37
CA ARG A 103 -1.03 -9.36 -3.69
C ARG A 103 -0.08 -10.00 -2.70
N CYS A 104 1.08 -10.40 -3.17
CA CYS A 104 2.04 -11.17 -2.39
C CYS A 104 2.77 -10.37 -1.29
N GLY A 105 2.78 -9.04 -1.37
CA GLY A 105 3.66 -8.24 -0.51
C GLY A 105 5.13 -8.39 -0.88
N GLY A 106 5.99 -7.88 -0.02
CA GLY A 106 7.42 -8.09 -0.10
C GLY A 106 7.80 -9.54 0.18
N VAL A 107 8.50 -10.17 -0.75
CA VAL A 107 9.07 -11.50 -0.59
C VAL A 107 10.59 -11.45 -0.56
N PRO A 108 11.28 -12.42 0.07
CA PRO A 108 12.74 -12.47 0.06
C PRO A 108 13.28 -12.50 -1.36
N ALA A 109 13.99 -11.44 -1.77
CA ALA A 109 14.41 -11.23 -3.16
C ALA A 109 15.27 -12.39 -3.71
N TYR A 110 16.16 -12.94 -2.87
CA TYR A 110 17.01 -14.07 -3.28
C TYR A 110 16.19 -15.35 -3.51
N ASP A 111 15.15 -15.58 -2.72
CA ASP A 111 14.30 -16.76 -2.88
C ASP A 111 13.36 -16.60 -4.07
N LEU A 112 12.87 -15.38 -4.33
CA LEU A 112 12.13 -15.07 -5.55
C LEU A 112 12.99 -15.34 -6.80
N ALA A 113 14.25 -14.90 -6.80
CA ALA A 113 15.16 -15.14 -7.92
C ALA A 113 15.44 -16.64 -8.13
N ARG A 114 15.59 -17.42 -7.04
CA ARG A 114 15.72 -18.88 -7.10
C ARG A 114 14.46 -19.56 -7.63
N TYR A 115 13.31 -19.11 -7.17
CA TYR A 115 12.01 -19.61 -7.62
C TYR A 115 11.83 -19.41 -9.14
N VAL A 116 12.10 -18.20 -9.64
CA VAL A 116 12.04 -17.89 -11.07
C VAL A 116 13.00 -18.76 -11.87
N LYS A 117 14.23 -18.92 -11.38
CA LYS A 117 15.23 -19.77 -12.05
C LYS A 117 14.83 -21.25 -12.09
N ALA A 118 14.10 -21.73 -11.09
CA ALA A 118 13.71 -23.14 -10.98
C ALA A 118 12.36 -23.44 -11.64
N SER A 119 11.58 -22.42 -11.99
CA SER A 119 10.28 -22.57 -12.65
C SER A 119 10.41 -22.29 -14.15
N ASP A 120 9.56 -22.92 -14.95
CA ASP A 120 9.42 -22.60 -16.39
C ASP A 120 8.49 -21.39 -16.62
N MET A 121 8.16 -20.64 -15.56
CA MET A 121 7.24 -19.51 -15.57
C MET A 121 7.86 -18.31 -16.26
N THR A 122 7.11 -17.66 -17.13
CA THR A 122 7.49 -16.38 -17.70
C THR A 122 7.38 -15.26 -16.67
N ILE A 123 8.06 -14.14 -16.89
CA ILE A 123 7.95 -12.96 -16.02
C ILE A 123 6.52 -12.42 -15.95
N ASP A 124 5.78 -12.44 -17.06
CA ASP A 124 4.38 -11.98 -17.06
C ASP A 124 3.46 -12.87 -16.22
N GLU A 125 3.68 -14.20 -16.27
CA GLU A 125 2.96 -15.13 -15.39
C GLU A 125 3.31 -14.92 -13.92
N LEU A 126 4.59 -14.69 -13.62
CA LEU A 126 5.03 -14.36 -12.26
C LEU A 126 4.36 -13.08 -11.76
N LEU A 127 4.38 -12.01 -12.54
CA LEU A 127 3.74 -10.75 -12.19
C LEU A 127 2.23 -10.90 -11.99
N ALA A 128 1.56 -11.71 -12.80
CA ALA A 128 0.16 -12.04 -12.64
C ALA A 128 -0.11 -12.82 -11.34
N LEU A 129 0.76 -13.78 -11.00
CA LEU A 129 0.70 -14.54 -9.76
C LEU A 129 0.85 -13.61 -8.55
N MET A 130 1.88 -12.78 -8.55
CA MET A 130 2.19 -11.86 -7.45
C MET A 130 1.08 -10.83 -7.21
N ASN A 131 0.46 -10.31 -8.29
CA ASN A 131 -0.51 -9.22 -8.20
C ASN A 131 -1.97 -9.66 -8.05
N ARG A 132 -2.32 -10.90 -8.38
CA ARG A 132 -3.74 -11.31 -8.48
C ARG A 132 -4.07 -12.64 -7.83
N LYS A 133 -3.07 -13.50 -7.59
CA LYS A 133 -3.29 -14.87 -7.12
C LYS A 133 -2.49 -15.21 -5.86
N SER A 134 -2.04 -14.19 -5.17
CA SER A 134 -1.29 -14.27 -3.91
C SER A 134 -2.13 -13.74 -2.74
N GLY A 135 -1.51 -13.36 -1.66
CA GLY A 135 -2.17 -12.80 -0.48
C GLY A 135 -3.17 -13.77 0.18
N LEU A 136 -4.26 -13.25 0.72
CA LEU A 136 -5.32 -14.09 1.30
C LEU A 136 -5.85 -15.09 0.28
N TYR A 137 -6.10 -14.63 -0.96
CA TYR A 137 -6.57 -15.51 -2.02
C TYR A 137 -5.62 -16.67 -2.29
N GLY A 138 -4.33 -16.42 -2.37
CA GLY A 138 -3.33 -17.46 -2.62
C GLY A 138 -3.25 -18.50 -1.49
N HIS A 139 -3.46 -18.09 -0.25
CA HIS A 139 -3.41 -18.98 0.91
C HIS A 139 -4.72 -19.68 1.21
N LEU A 140 -5.86 -18.98 1.05
CA LEU A 140 -7.18 -19.40 1.53
C LEU A 140 -8.21 -19.69 0.43
N GLY A 141 -7.91 -19.28 -0.82
CA GLY A 141 -8.81 -19.42 -1.97
C GLY A 141 -9.93 -18.39 -2.02
N THR A 142 -9.98 -17.46 -1.08
CA THR A 142 -11.00 -16.41 -0.98
C THR A 142 -10.39 -15.10 -0.49
N THR A 143 -11.06 -13.98 -0.80
CA THR A 143 -10.77 -12.65 -0.24
C THR A 143 -11.96 -12.12 0.55
N ASP A 144 -13.02 -12.89 0.68
CA ASP A 144 -14.21 -12.51 1.42
C ASP A 144 -13.93 -12.60 2.92
N MET A 145 -13.86 -11.44 3.56
CA MET A 145 -13.56 -11.35 5.00
C MET A 145 -14.65 -12.00 5.85
N VAL A 146 -15.92 -11.95 5.44
CA VAL A 146 -17.02 -12.60 6.17
C VAL A 146 -16.85 -14.12 6.17
N GLU A 147 -16.46 -14.68 5.00
CA GLU A 147 -16.14 -16.10 4.89
C GLU A 147 -14.93 -16.48 5.76
N ILE A 148 -13.85 -15.67 5.70
CA ILE A 148 -12.61 -15.92 6.46
C ILE A 148 -12.92 -15.89 7.98
N GLU A 149 -13.63 -14.89 8.46
CA GLU A 149 -14.03 -14.79 9.88
C GLU A 149 -14.89 -15.96 10.32
N ALA A 150 -15.84 -16.41 9.49
CA ALA A 150 -16.67 -17.58 9.76
C ALA A 150 -15.82 -18.87 9.86
N ARG A 151 -14.80 -19.03 8.98
CA ARG A 151 -13.85 -20.16 9.05
C ARG A 151 -13.02 -20.13 10.33
N ILE A 152 -12.55 -18.94 10.74
CA ILE A 152 -11.79 -18.78 12.00
C ILE A 152 -12.68 -19.15 13.18
N ALA A 153 -13.91 -18.66 13.23
CA ALA A 153 -14.87 -18.99 14.27
C ALA A 153 -15.21 -20.50 14.34
N ALA A 154 -15.10 -21.20 13.20
CA ALA A 154 -15.24 -22.65 13.10
C ALA A 154 -13.96 -23.44 13.45
N GLY A 155 -12.85 -22.76 13.81
CA GLY A 155 -11.59 -23.37 14.21
C GLY A 155 -10.60 -23.63 13.08
N ASP A 156 -10.70 -22.94 11.94
CA ASP A 156 -9.71 -23.02 10.84
C ASP A 156 -8.43 -22.26 11.24
N ALA A 157 -7.48 -22.98 11.84
CA ALA A 157 -6.21 -22.43 12.30
C ALA A 157 -5.35 -21.85 11.17
N LYS A 158 -5.50 -22.32 9.92
CA LYS A 158 -4.80 -21.75 8.77
C LYS A 158 -5.37 -20.38 8.41
N ALA A 159 -6.69 -20.24 8.40
CA ALA A 159 -7.33 -18.96 8.12
C ALA A 159 -6.94 -17.92 9.18
N ASP A 160 -6.96 -18.29 10.45
CA ASP A 160 -6.55 -17.45 11.58
C ASP A 160 -5.09 -16.99 11.44
N MET A 161 -4.16 -17.91 11.27
CA MET A 161 -2.72 -17.61 11.10
C MET A 161 -2.46 -16.68 9.89
N VAL A 162 -3.11 -16.90 8.77
CA VAL A 162 -2.89 -16.10 7.55
C VAL A 162 -3.46 -14.69 7.71
N LEU A 163 -4.64 -14.54 8.32
CA LEU A 163 -5.21 -13.23 8.61
C LEU A 163 -4.35 -12.47 9.64
N GLU A 164 -3.92 -13.14 10.71
CA GLU A 164 -3.01 -12.54 11.70
C GLU A 164 -1.71 -12.06 11.05
N ALA A 165 -1.10 -12.87 10.17
CA ALA A 165 0.12 -12.49 9.44
C ALA A 165 -0.07 -11.22 8.61
N MET A 166 -1.23 -11.06 7.93
CA MET A 166 -1.56 -9.84 7.19
C MET A 166 -1.69 -8.63 8.13
N CYS A 167 -2.41 -8.78 9.26
CA CYS A 167 -2.56 -7.72 10.25
C CYS A 167 -1.22 -7.29 10.87
N ILE A 168 -0.37 -8.26 11.22
CA ILE A 168 1.00 -7.98 11.72
C ILE A 168 1.82 -7.27 10.66
N GLY A 169 1.67 -7.63 9.38
CA GLY A 169 2.32 -6.94 8.26
C GLY A 169 1.99 -5.45 8.23
N VAL A 170 0.72 -5.10 8.36
CA VAL A 170 0.26 -3.70 8.43
C VAL A 170 0.80 -3.00 9.68
N ALA A 171 0.75 -3.66 10.84
CA ALA A 171 1.27 -3.11 12.08
C ALA A 171 2.79 -2.82 12.00
N LYS A 172 3.55 -3.69 11.33
CA LYS A 172 4.98 -3.46 11.06
C LYS A 172 5.20 -2.25 10.15
N ALA A 173 4.40 -2.10 9.09
CA ALA A 173 4.48 -0.95 8.20
C ALA A 173 4.22 0.37 8.96
N ILE A 174 3.22 0.40 9.84
CA ILE A 174 2.96 1.56 10.71
C ILE A 174 4.17 1.85 11.61
N GLY A 175 4.73 0.82 12.25
CA GLY A 175 5.92 0.97 13.11
C GLY A 175 7.15 1.45 12.34
N GLU A 176 7.36 0.97 11.11
CA GLU A 176 8.45 1.40 10.23
C GLU A 176 8.29 2.89 9.88
N LEU A 177 7.12 3.32 9.43
CA LEU A 177 6.85 4.72 9.11
C LEU A 177 6.96 5.64 10.33
N ALA A 178 6.62 5.16 11.52
CA ALA A 178 6.81 5.91 12.75
C ALA A 178 8.29 6.27 13.01
N THR A 179 9.22 5.43 12.58
CA THR A 179 10.67 5.71 12.74
C THR A 179 11.12 6.92 11.94
N VAL A 180 10.50 7.20 10.79
CA VAL A 180 10.83 8.37 9.93
C VAL A 180 10.60 9.69 10.68
N VAL A 181 9.64 9.70 11.59
CA VAL A 181 9.34 10.87 12.45
C VAL A 181 9.83 10.67 13.90
N CYS A 182 10.80 9.77 14.11
CA CYS A 182 11.38 9.47 15.43
C CYS A 182 10.32 9.10 16.49
N GLY A 183 9.27 8.36 16.08
CA GLY A 183 8.15 7.95 16.91
C GLY A 183 7.13 9.05 17.23
N LYS A 184 7.28 10.26 16.69
CA LYS A 184 6.37 11.38 16.90
C LYS A 184 5.19 11.32 15.94
N LEU A 185 4.37 10.28 16.07
CA LEU A 185 3.08 10.19 15.39
C LEU A 185 2.02 10.88 16.24
N ASP A 186 1.20 11.70 15.59
CA ASP A 186 0.04 12.33 16.24
C ASP A 186 -1.20 11.44 16.10
N HIS A 187 -1.40 10.81 14.93
CA HIS A 187 -2.58 9.99 14.64
C HIS A 187 -2.26 8.79 13.74
N ILE A 188 -3.07 7.73 13.89
CA ILE A 188 -3.13 6.56 13.00
C ILE A 188 -4.60 6.40 12.58
N ILE A 189 -4.87 6.33 11.28
CA ILE A 189 -6.21 6.26 10.68
C ILE A 189 -6.31 5.09 9.73
#